data_71f6fb7c995c35da4e710acc3893a0fc
#
_entry.id   71f6fb7c995c35da4e710acc3893a0fc
#
_cell.length_a   1.000
_cell.length_b   1.000
_cell.length_c   1.000
_cell.angle_alpha   90.00
_cell.angle_beta   90.00
_cell.angle_gamma   90.00
#
_symmetry.space_group_name_H-M   'P 1'
#
loop_
_entity.id
_entity.type
_entity.pdbx_description
1 polymer ?
#
loop_
_entity_poly.entity_id
_entity_poly.type
_entity_poly.pdbx_seq_one_letter_code
_entity_poly.pdbx_strand_id
1 'polypeptide(L)'
;IFEYVGPDVPCLLQDKQLSIDDKNDSPEKPVALHIHVTDLQAFEQFKEKWEDLSLQYQFVVTTADEEIFAQLLGNVSDRYQVLLGKEENSMQAMLEQSDLLQKFAFVGHISTVNLVDRIPQLDNAMRRELMDMMFENANASIKALEQDGKLGLVILDLPSLVRYGLFEQKTYRKEMAAIWQELHCQKTFDFEQYPVFTRVYGGFLWFKPSALIRLFQNDYQLSAQIESQVLESLLVYLAWDQDYD
;
A
#
# COMPACT_ATOMS: atom_id res chain seq x y z
N ILE A 1 6.10 -22.79 -0.67
CA ILE A 1 7.44 -22.23 -0.93
C ILE A 1 7.63 -22.34 -2.42
N PHE A 2 7.50 -21.22 -3.15
CA PHE A 2 7.88 -21.16 -4.56
C PHE A 2 9.23 -20.45 -4.61
N GLU A 3 10.33 -21.22 -4.73
CA GLU A 3 11.61 -20.67 -5.17
C GLU A 3 11.45 -20.28 -6.65
N TYR A 4 11.32 -19.01 -6.92
CA TYR A 4 11.47 -18.49 -8.27
C TYR A 4 12.93 -18.08 -8.45
N VAL A 5 13.69 -18.92 -9.12
CA VAL A 5 15.06 -18.61 -9.54
C VAL A 5 15.00 -18.21 -11.01
N GLY A 6 14.72 -16.93 -11.27
CA GLY A 6 15.01 -16.31 -12.56
C GLY A 6 16.42 -15.75 -12.54
N PRO A 7 17.21 -15.85 -13.62
CA PRO A 7 18.51 -15.18 -13.68
C PRO A 7 18.27 -13.66 -13.63
N ASP A 8 18.91 -12.98 -12.71
CA ASP A 8 18.96 -11.52 -12.60
C ASP A 8 17.73 -10.78 -12.03
N VAL A 9 16.72 -11.46 -11.50
CA VAL A 9 15.76 -10.80 -10.62
C VAL A 9 16.37 -10.78 -9.22
N PRO A 10 16.59 -9.61 -8.60
CA PRO A 10 16.97 -9.58 -7.20
C PRO A 10 15.96 -10.41 -6.42
N CYS A 11 16.42 -11.25 -5.51
CA CYS A 11 15.53 -12.04 -4.66
C CYS A 11 14.80 -11.04 -3.75
N LEU A 12 13.68 -10.51 -4.25
CA LEU A 12 12.82 -9.55 -3.55
C LEU A 12 12.13 -10.17 -2.33
N LEU A 13 12.31 -11.48 -2.16
CA LEU A 13 11.75 -12.25 -1.06
C LEU A 13 12.88 -12.83 -0.18
N GLN A 14 13.74 -12.00 0.36
CA GLN A 14 14.34 -12.39 1.61
C GLN A 14 13.27 -12.29 2.68
N ASP A 15 12.78 -13.44 3.14
CA ASP A 15 12.03 -13.58 4.39
C ASP A 15 12.94 -13.10 5.55
N LYS A 16 13.14 -11.81 5.67
CA LYS A 16 13.57 -11.22 6.93
C LYS A 16 12.36 -11.31 7.83
N GLN A 17 12.24 -12.39 8.59
CA GLN A 17 11.32 -12.45 9.72
C GLN A 17 11.68 -11.27 10.62
N LEU A 18 10.82 -10.27 10.63
CA LEU A 18 10.93 -9.16 11.57
C LEU A 18 10.80 -9.77 12.98
N SER A 19 11.81 -9.56 13.82
CA SER A 19 11.75 -10.04 15.19
C SER A 19 10.61 -9.34 15.93
N ILE A 20 9.74 -10.12 16.54
CA ILE A 20 8.52 -9.66 17.23
C ILE A 20 8.83 -8.87 18.52
N ASP A 21 10.08 -8.79 18.94
CA ASP A 21 10.49 -8.25 20.25
C ASP A 21 10.39 -6.71 20.35
N ASP A 22 10.17 -6.00 19.25
CA ASP A 22 10.20 -4.53 19.19
C ASP A 22 8.82 -3.85 19.19
N LYS A 23 7.79 -4.48 19.73
CA LYS A 23 6.39 -3.98 19.67
C LYS A 23 6.13 -2.64 20.39
N ASN A 24 7.03 -2.16 21.24
CA ASN A 24 6.75 -1.03 22.14
C ASN A 24 7.51 0.27 21.82
N ASP A 25 8.41 0.28 20.85
CA ASP A 25 9.15 1.48 20.52
C ASP A 25 8.40 2.31 19.47
N SER A 26 8.04 3.53 19.82
CA SER A 26 7.48 4.50 18.88
C SER A 26 8.50 4.85 17.80
N PRO A 27 8.08 5.08 16.55
CA PRO A 27 8.98 5.52 15.49
C PRO A 27 9.64 6.85 15.84
N GLU A 28 10.92 7.01 15.50
CA GLU A 28 11.68 8.25 15.77
C GLU A 28 11.32 9.39 14.80
N LYS A 29 10.86 9.02 13.60
CA LYS A 29 10.50 9.95 12.52
C LYS A 29 9.00 9.99 12.28
N PRO A 30 8.45 11.12 11.76
CA PRO A 30 7.02 11.25 11.51
C PRO A 30 6.54 10.24 10.47
N VAL A 31 5.42 9.59 10.79
CA VAL A 31 4.77 8.57 9.96
C VAL A 31 3.38 9.06 9.57
N ALA A 32 3.01 8.90 8.30
CA ALA A 32 1.62 9.04 7.88
C ALA A 32 0.96 7.68 7.71
N LEU A 33 -0.33 7.60 8.02
CA LEU A 33 -1.20 6.52 7.57
C LEU A 33 -2.25 7.12 6.64
N HIS A 34 -2.15 6.81 5.36
CA HIS A 34 -3.17 7.16 4.37
C HIS A 34 -4.28 6.12 4.40
N ILE A 35 -5.52 6.58 4.55
CA ILE A 35 -6.72 5.74 4.65
C ILE A 35 -7.71 6.21 3.59
N HIS A 36 -7.95 5.38 2.57
CA HIS A 36 -8.97 5.69 1.57
C HIS A 36 -10.30 5.04 1.94
N VAL A 37 -11.34 5.86 2.12
CA VAL A 37 -12.63 5.44 2.65
C VAL A 37 -13.69 5.45 1.55
N THR A 38 -14.20 4.27 1.22
CA THR A 38 -15.37 4.03 0.34
C THR A 38 -16.53 3.37 1.10
N ASP A 39 -16.25 2.86 2.31
CA ASP A 39 -17.21 2.22 3.20
C ASP A 39 -17.00 2.74 4.63
N LEU A 40 -17.91 3.60 5.07
CA LEU A 40 -17.85 4.20 6.40
C LEU A 40 -18.02 3.17 7.51
N GLN A 41 -18.85 2.13 7.31
CA GLN A 41 -19.03 1.08 8.31
C GLN A 41 -17.75 0.29 8.52
N ALA A 42 -17.03 -0.03 7.43
CA ALA A 42 -15.72 -0.66 7.52
C ALA A 42 -14.69 0.28 8.19
N PHE A 43 -14.71 1.58 7.87
CA PHE A 43 -13.86 2.56 8.54
C PHE A 43 -14.06 2.55 10.05
N GLU A 44 -15.28 2.71 10.53
CA GLU A 44 -15.60 2.73 11.97
C GLU A 44 -15.28 1.38 12.66
N GLN A 45 -15.52 0.26 11.97
CA GLN A 45 -15.22 -1.07 12.51
C GLN A 45 -13.75 -1.28 12.80
N PHE A 46 -12.87 -0.69 11.99
CA PHE A 46 -11.42 -0.91 12.11
C PHE A 46 -10.69 0.27 12.75
N LYS A 47 -11.38 1.37 13.03
CA LYS A 47 -10.80 2.61 13.57
C LYS A 47 -9.97 2.38 14.83
N GLU A 48 -10.45 1.57 15.75
CA GLU A 48 -9.74 1.24 17.00
C GLU A 48 -8.33 0.66 16.76
N LYS A 49 -8.14 -0.07 15.64
CA LYS A 49 -6.83 -0.69 15.35
C LYS A 49 -5.71 0.29 15.09
N TRP A 50 -5.98 1.43 14.46
CA TRP A 50 -4.96 2.44 14.19
C TRP A 50 -4.98 3.59 15.21
N GLU A 51 -6.05 3.79 15.96
CA GLU A 51 -6.10 4.80 17.01
C GLU A 51 -5.09 4.54 18.14
N ASP A 52 -4.77 3.26 18.39
CA ASP A 52 -3.76 2.83 19.37
C ASP A 52 -2.31 3.07 18.89
N LEU A 53 -2.10 3.49 17.65
CA LEU A 53 -0.78 3.85 17.17
C LEU A 53 -0.27 5.11 17.89
N SER A 54 1.05 5.23 17.99
CA SER A 54 1.69 6.31 18.72
C SER A 54 1.28 7.71 18.23
N LEU A 55 1.50 8.74 19.05
CA LEU A 55 1.21 10.14 18.69
C LEU A 55 2.02 10.64 17.49
N GLN A 56 3.06 9.93 17.08
CA GLN A 56 3.86 10.27 15.90
C GLN A 56 3.19 9.89 14.58
N TYR A 57 2.13 9.06 14.62
CA TYR A 57 1.34 8.74 13.43
C TYR A 57 0.32 9.85 13.15
N GLN A 58 0.31 10.32 11.90
CA GLN A 58 -0.71 11.23 11.38
C GLN A 58 -1.59 10.50 10.38
N PHE A 59 -2.87 10.73 10.46
CA PHE A 59 -3.87 10.07 9.61
C PHE A 59 -4.32 11.01 8.50
N VAL A 60 -4.07 10.59 7.26
CA VAL A 60 -4.55 11.28 6.06
C VAL A 60 -5.69 10.45 5.50
N VAL A 61 -6.91 10.91 5.72
CA VAL A 61 -8.12 10.20 5.32
C VAL A 61 -8.69 10.82 4.06
N THR A 62 -8.89 10.02 3.03
CA THR A 62 -9.44 10.46 1.75
C THR A 62 -10.72 9.71 1.41
N THR A 63 -11.61 10.36 0.70
CA THR A 63 -12.78 9.75 0.08
C THR A 63 -13.17 10.56 -1.16
N ALA A 64 -13.77 9.93 -2.17
CA ALA A 64 -14.38 10.61 -3.31
C ALA A 64 -15.88 10.87 -3.09
N ASP A 65 -16.48 10.31 -2.05
CA ASP A 65 -17.89 10.45 -1.73
C ASP A 65 -18.14 11.64 -0.79
N GLU A 66 -18.96 12.59 -1.23
CA GLU A 66 -19.29 13.81 -0.48
C GLU A 66 -20.07 13.51 0.83
N GLU A 67 -20.90 12.46 0.85
CA GLU A 67 -21.68 12.09 2.04
C GLU A 67 -20.77 11.46 3.10
N ILE A 68 -19.85 10.58 2.67
CA ILE A 68 -18.82 10.01 3.55
C ILE A 68 -17.92 11.13 4.06
N PHE A 69 -17.49 12.04 3.18
CA PHE A 69 -16.65 13.19 3.58
C PHE A 69 -17.32 14.02 4.67
N ALA A 70 -18.59 14.38 4.49
CA ALA A 70 -19.33 15.17 5.48
C ALA A 70 -19.39 14.47 6.86
N GLN A 71 -19.52 13.14 6.89
CA GLN A 71 -19.53 12.37 8.12
C GLN A 71 -18.13 12.27 8.75
N LEU A 72 -17.09 12.11 7.93
CA LEU A 72 -15.69 12.04 8.38
C LEU A 72 -15.18 13.36 8.96
N LEU A 73 -15.75 14.51 8.58
CA LEU A 73 -15.37 15.82 9.14
C LEU A 73 -15.48 15.90 10.67
N GLY A 74 -16.34 15.08 11.28
CA GLY A 74 -16.41 14.93 12.73
C GLY A 74 -15.16 14.35 13.39
N ASN A 75 -14.26 13.71 12.62
CA ASN A 75 -13.00 13.12 13.09
C ASN A 75 -11.79 14.05 12.94
N VAL A 76 -11.94 15.23 12.36
CA VAL A 76 -10.82 16.15 12.14
C VAL A 76 -10.20 16.56 13.49
N SER A 77 -8.90 16.44 13.61
CA SER A 77 -8.10 16.80 14.78
C SER A 77 -6.66 17.07 14.36
N ASP A 78 -5.79 17.37 15.30
CA ASP A 78 -4.35 17.53 15.01
C ASP A 78 -3.69 16.28 14.40
N ARG A 79 -4.28 15.11 14.63
CA ARG A 79 -3.81 13.82 14.06
C ARG A 79 -4.55 13.38 12.81
N TYR A 80 -5.76 13.89 12.57
CA TYR A 80 -6.62 13.48 11.46
C TYR A 80 -6.85 14.63 10.49
N GLN A 81 -6.36 14.47 9.28
CA GLN A 81 -6.67 15.34 8.14
C GLN A 81 -7.61 14.60 7.20
N VAL A 82 -8.80 15.14 6.99
CA VAL A 82 -9.81 14.56 6.08
C VAL A 82 -9.86 15.38 4.81
N LEU A 83 -9.78 14.72 3.66
CA LEU A 83 -9.69 15.33 2.34
C LEU A 83 -10.72 14.71 1.40
N LEU A 84 -11.44 15.57 0.66
CA LEU A 84 -12.27 15.13 -0.44
C LEU A 84 -11.39 15.00 -1.68
N GLY A 85 -11.23 13.79 -2.18
CA GLY A 85 -10.52 13.46 -3.42
C GLY A 85 -11.47 13.36 -4.61
N LYS A 86 -10.92 13.04 -5.77
CA LYS A 86 -11.67 12.80 -7.00
C LYS A 86 -11.73 11.33 -7.36
N GLU A 87 -10.80 10.55 -6.86
CA GLU A 87 -10.56 9.18 -7.26
C GLU A 87 -11.22 8.20 -6.28
N GLU A 88 -12.03 7.30 -6.82
CA GLU A 88 -12.59 6.16 -6.07
C GLU A 88 -11.56 5.03 -5.88
N ASN A 89 -10.56 4.98 -6.76
CA ASN A 89 -9.48 4.02 -6.71
C ASN A 89 -8.48 4.40 -5.60
N SER A 90 -8.27 3.50 -4.64
CA SER A 90 -7.46 3.78 -3.45
C SER A 90 -6.01 4.15 -3.75
N MET A 91 -5.41 3.50 -4.75
CA MET A 91 -4.02 3.81 -5.14
C MET A 91 -3.93 5.18 -5.83
N GLN A 92 -4.88 5.52 -6.68
CA GLN A 92 -4.95 6.84 -7.30
C GLN A 92 -5.25 7.93 -6.26
N ALA A 93 -6.16 7.68 -5.31
CA ALA A 93 -6.42 8.58 -4.19
C ALA A 93 -5.16 8.83 -3.34
N MET A 94 -4.31 7.82 -3.14
CA MET A 94 -3.00 7.99 -2.50
C MET A 94 -2.08 8.90 -3.33
N LEU A 95 -2.05 8.72 -4.64
CA LEU A 95 -1.21 9.53 -5.54
C LEU A 95 -1.68 10.99 -5.62
N GLU A 96 -2.97 11.26 -5.53
CA GLU A 96 -3.50 12.63 -5.40
C GLU A 96 -2.93 13.37 -4.19
N GLN A 97 -2.50 12.64 -3.15
CA GLN A 97 -1.93 13.21 -1.92
C GLN A 97 -0.40 13.17 -1.90
N SER A 98 0.25 12.95 -3.04
CA SER A 98 1.71 12.78 -3.16
C SER A 98 2.50 13.92 -2.50
N ASP A 99 2.13 15.18 -2.73
CA ASP A 99 2.80 16.36 -2.17
C ASP A 99 2.72 16.40 -0.62
N LEU A 100 1.64 15.89 -0.07
CA LEU A 100 1.46 15.80 1.38
C LEU A 100 2.25 14.62 1.92
N LEU A 101 2.12 13.44 1.30
CA LEU A 101 2.72 12.20 1.79
C LEU A 101 4.24 12.20 1.70
N GLN A 102 4.82 12.90 0.73
CA GLN A 102 6.28 13.07 0.61
C GLN A 102 6.93 13.82 1.79
N LYS A 103 6.15 14.52 2.63
CA LYS A 103 6.65 15.22 3.82
C LYS A 103 6.96 14.28 4.98
N PHE A 104 6.49 13.05 4.93
CA PHE A 104 6.70 12.04 5.95
C PHE A 104 7.89 11.15 5.60
N ALA A 105 8.53 10.60 6.63
CA ALA A 105 9.63 9.66 6.43
C ALA A 105 9.12 8.29 5.99
N PHE A 106 7.97 7.89 6.53
CA PHE A 106 7.31 6.62 6.24
C PHE A 106 5.82 6.84 6.07
N VAL A 107 5.22 6.07 5.18
CA VAL A 107 3.79 6.12 4.89
C VAL A 107 3.23 4.70 4.91
N GLY A 108 2.14 4.51 5.65
CA GLY A 108 1.25 3.36 5.50
C GLY A 108 0.11 3.69 4.55
N HIS A 109 -0.37 2.72 3.80
CA HIS A 109 -1.58 2.85 3.00
C HIS A 109 -2.53 1.70 3.26
N ILE A 110 -3.80 2.04 3.45
CA ILE A 110 -4.92 1.11 3.57
C ILE A 110 -6.15 1.66 2.86
N SER A 111 -7.10 0.78 2.54
CA SER A 111 -8.38 1.20 2.01
C SER A 111 -9.55 0.37 2.56
N THR A 112 -10.74 0.94 2.49
CA THR A 112 -11.99 0.22 2.76
C THR A 112 -12.68 -0.28 1.49
N VAL A 113 -12.01 -0.20 0.34
CA VAL A 113 -12.49 -0.77 -0.93
C VAL A 113 -12.71 -2.27 -0.80
N ASN A 114 -13.74 -2.80 -1.43
CA ASN A 114 -14.00 -4.23 -1.44
C ASN A 114 -12.87 -5.00 -2.12
N LEU A 115 -12.33 -5.99 -1.43
CA LEU A 115 -11.28 -6.89 -1.93
C LEU A 115 -11.87 -8.02 -2.77
N VAL A 116 -13.10 -8.40 -2.47
CA VAL A 116 -13.84 -9.49 -3.13
C VAL A 116 -15.24 -9.05 -3.43
N ASP A 117 -15.55 -8.96 -4.72
CA ASP A 117 -16.90 -8.66 -5.17
C ASP A 117 -17.86 -9.81 -4.85
N ARG A 118 -19.09 -9.47 -4.50
CA ARG A 118 -20.24 -10.39 -4.35
C ARG A 118 -20.21 -11.36 -3.16
N ILE A 119 -19.18 -11.36 -2.32
CA ILE A 119 -19.11 -12.23 -1.13
C ILE A 119 -18.72 -11.40 0.11
N PRO A 120 -19.66 -10.64 0.70
CA PRO A 120 -19.34 -9.72 1.79
C PRO A 120 -18.67 -10.37 3.01
N GLN A 121 -19.06 -11.62 3.34
CA GLN A 121 -18.45 -12.33 4.48
C GLN A 121 -16.99 -12.66 4.25
N LEU A 122 -16.64 -13.02 3.01
CA LEU A 122 -15.25 -13.28 2.60
C LEU A 122 -14.44 -11.99 2.58
N ASP A 123 -15.02 -10.92 2.01
CA ASP A 123 -14.40 -9.60 1.98
C ASP A 123 -14.05 -9.11 3.40
N ASN A 124 -15.01 -9.16 4.32
CA ASN A 124 -14.82 -8.77 5.71
C ASN A 124 -13.75 -9.62 6.42
N ALA A 125 -13.71 -10.94 6.16
CA ALA A 125 -12.72 -11.83 6.75
C ALA A 125 -11.29 -11.49 6.25
N MET A 126 -11.14 -11.28 4.95
CA MET A 126 -9.85 -10.94 4.34
C MET A 126 -9.38 -9.56 4.78
N ARG A 127 -10.26 -8.58 4.80
CA ARG A 127 -9.96 -7.22 5.27
C ARG A 127 -9.50 -7.23 6.73
N ARG A 128 -10.17 -7.99 7.59
CA ARG A 128 -9.77 -8.15 9.00
C ARG A 128 -8.37 -8.74 9.11
N GLU A 129 -8.08 -9.81 8.37
CA GLU A 129 -6.75 -10.45 8.36
C GLU A 129 -5.66 -9.46 7.91
N LEU A 130 -5.90 -8.68 6.83
CA LEU A 130 -4.96 -7.66 6.38
C LEU A 130 -4.76 -6.54 7.41
N MET A 131 -5.84 -6.07 8.04
CA MET A 131 -5.77 -5.06 9.09
C MET A 131 -4.99 -5.57 10.30
N ASP A 132 -5.23 -6.83 10.73
CA ASP A 132 -4.48 -7.44 11.82
C ASP A 132 -2.99 -7.50 11.50
N MET A 133 -2.62 -8.02 10.32
CA MET A 133 -1.22 -8.07 9.88
C MET A 133 -0.57 -6.68 9.82
N MET A 134 -1.31 -5.68 9.29
CA MET A 134 -0.82 -4.31 9.11
C MET A 134 -0.50 -3.64 10.46
N PHE A 135 -1.41 -3.74 11.43
CA PHE A 135 -1.34 -2.97 12.67
C PHE A 135 -0.63 -3.69 13.81
N GLU A 136 -0.74 -5.02 13.91
CA GLU A 136 0.02 -5.78 14.91
C GLU A 136 1.53 -5.63 14.73
N ASN A 137 2.00 -5.36 13.51
CA ASN A 137 3.41 -5.23 13.17
C ASN A 137 3.81 -3.82 12.70
N ALA A 138 2.97 -2.81 12.88
CA ALA A 138 3.20 -1.47 12.36
C ALA A 138 4.56 -0.88 12.81
N ASN A 139 4.83 -0.88 14.10
CA ASN A 139 6.08 -0.34 14.65
C ASN A 139 7.30 -1.15 14.18
N ALA A 140 7.20 -2.47 14.11
CA ALA A 140 8.28 -3.33 13.60
C ALA A 140 8.56 -3.06 12.11
N SER A 141 7.52 -2.88 11.30
CA SER A 141 7.63 -2.53 9.88
C SER A 141 8.32 -1.17 9.68
N ILE A 142 7.90 -0.16 10.44
CA ILE A 142 8.52 1.18 10.37
C ILE A 142 9.97 1.13 10.83
N LYS A 143 10.27 0.42 11.92
CA LYS A 143 11.65 0.25 12.42
C LYS A 143 12.54 -0.46 11.40
N ALA A 144 12.03 -1.49 10.73
CA ALA A 144 12.76 -2.15 9.65
C ALA A 144 13.07 -1.17 8.49
N LEU A 145 12.08 -0.39 8.04
CA LEU A 145 12.28 0.66 7.06
C LEU A 145 13.29 1.72 7.52
N GLU A 146 13.32 2.06 8.80
CA GLU A 146 14.24 3.05 9.36
C GLU A 146 15.69 2.54 9.41
N GLN A 147 15.88 1.30 9.86
CA GLN A 147 17.20 0.69 10.06
C GLN A 147 17.85 0.20 8.78
N ASP A 148 17.08 -0.27 7.81
CA ASP A 148 17.60 -0.76 6.55
C ASP A 148 17.48 0.31 5.46
N GLY A 149 18.61 0.89 5.08
CA GLY A 149 18.66 1.92 4.04
C GLY A 149 18.23 1.42 2.66
N LYS A 150 18.28 0.11 2.43
CA LYS A 150 17.86 -0.51 1.17
C LYS A 150 16.42 -0.99 1.15
N LEU A 151 15.78 -1.12 2.30
CA LEU A 151 14.38 -1.51 2.37
C LEU A 151 13.49 -0.31 2.01
N GLY A 152 12.75 -0.40 0.92
CA GLY A 152 11.86 0.64 0.43
C GLY A 152 10.39 0.42 0.76
N LEU A 153 9.97 -0.85 0.81
CA LEU A 153 8.59 -1.29 1.04
C LEU A 153 8.55 -2.41 2.08
N VAL A 154 7.48 -2.45 2.85
CA VAL A 154 7.04 -3.61 3.62
C VAL A 154 5.62 -3.93 3.17
N ILE A 155 5.45 -5.07 2.54
CA ILE A 155 4.16 -5.56 2.04
C ILE A 155 3.64 -6.67 2.94
N LEU A 156 2.33 -6.81 3.00
CA LEU A 156 1.71 -7.89 3.75
C LEU A 156 1.78 -9.20 2.97
N ASP A 157 1.85 -10.29 3.70
CA ASP A 157 1.70 -11.62 3.12
C ASP A 157 0.26 -11.82 2.56
N LEU A 158 0.10 -12.76 1.67
CA LEU A 158 -1.22 -13.06 1.11
C LEU A 158 -2.16 -13.55 2.20
N PRO A 159 -3.40 -13.05 2.26
CA PRO A 159 -4.42 -13.61 3.15
C PRO A 159 -4.57 -15.12 2.96
N SER A 160 -4.80 -15.84 4.04
CA SER A 160 -4.87 -17.31 4.06
C SER A 160 -5.80 -17.88 2.98
N LEU A 161 -6.92 -17.21 2.74
CA LEU A 161 -7.91 -17.60 1.74
C LEU A 161 -7.40 -17.48 0.30
N VAL A 162 -6.52 -16.51 0.02
CA VAL A 162 -5.91 -16.33 -1.31
C VAL A 162 -4.83 -17.39 -1.57
N ARG A 163 -4.10 -17.81 -0.54
CA ARG A 163 -3.04 -18.83 -0.67
C ARG A 163 -3.54 -20.18 -1.21
N TYR A 164 -4.82 -20.48 -1.01
CA TYR A 164 -5.40 -21.74 -1.45
C TYR A 164 -5.97 -21.71 -2.88
N GLY A 165 -5.61 -20.69 -3.68
CA GLY A 165 -5.89 -20.67 -5.12
C GLY A 165 -7.34 -20.35 -5.47
N LEU A 166 -8.07 -19.69 -4.58
CA LEU A 166 -9.45 -19.27 -4.83
C LEU A 166 -9.57 -18.08 -5.81
N PHE A 167 -8.44 -17.49 -6.23
CA PHE A 167 -8.43 -16.30 -7.08
C PHE A 167 -7.54 -16.51 -8.29
N GLU A 168 -8.12 -16.31 -9.48
CA GLU A 168 -7.36 -16.18 -10.71
C GLU A 168 -6.54 -14.90 -10.68
N GLN A 169 -5.22 -15.02 -10.78
CA GLN A 169 -4.35 -13.88 -10.97
C GLN A 169 -4.49 -13.38 -12.41
N LYS A 170 -5.18 -12.27 -12.59
CA LYS A 170 -5.11 -11.54 -13.85
C LYS A 170 -3.68 -11.02 -14.03
N THR A 171 -3.13 -11.21 -15.19
CA THR A 171 -1.81 -10.67 -15.53
C THR A 171 -1.99 -9.38 -16.32
N TYR A 172 -1.54 -8.27 -15.73
CA TYR A 172 -1.61 -6.92 -16.32
C TYR A 172 -0.30 -6.52 -17.01
N ARG A 173 0.38 -7.46 -17.65
CA ARG A 173 1.74 -7.26 -18.18
C ARG A 173 1.87 -6.10 -19.13
N LYS A 174 0.91 -5.95 -20.05
CA LYS A 174 0.93 -4.88 -21.06
C LYS A 174 0.74 -3.53 -20.44
N GLU A 175 -0.20 -3.43 -19.51
CA GLU A 175 -0.50 -2.21 -18.78
C GLU A 175 0.69 -1.83 -17.89
N MET A 176 1.29 -2.79 -17.19
CA MET A 176 2.50 -2.58 -16.39
C MET A 176 3.66 -2.08 -17.25
N ALA A 177 3.88 -2.70 -18.43
CA ALA A 177 4.93 -2.28 -19.35
C ALA A 177 4.71 -0.86 -19.89
N ALA A 178 3.46 -0.51 -20.21
CA ALA A 178 3.12 0.82 -20.67
C ALA A 178 3.40 1.88 -19.59
N ILE A 179 2.95 1.64 -18.35
CA ILE A 179 3.20 2.54 -17.22
C ILE A 179 4.69 2.64 -16.93
N TRP A 180 5.42 1.51 -16.97
CA TRP A 180 6.87 1.49 -16.76
C TRP A 180 7.62 2.41 -17.72
N GLN A 181 7.22 2.40 -19.00
CA GLN A 181 7.80 3.28 -20.03
C GLN A 181 7.41 4.74 -19.80
N GLU A 182 6.17 4.99 -19.46
CA GLU A 182 5.64 6.34 -19.22
C GLU A 182 6.30 7.00 -18.01
N LEU A 183 6.58 6.22 -16.96
CA LEU A 183 7.32 6.66 -15.78
C LEU A 183 8.83 6.85 -16.03
N HIS A 184 9.32 6.57 -17.23
CA HIS A 184 10.73 6.66 -17.59
C HIS A 184 11.63 5.91 -16.59
N CYS A 185 11.20 4.70 -16.19
CA CYS A 185 11.99 3.86 -15.28
C CYS A 185 13.37 3.56 -15.88
N GLN A 186 14.39 3.56 -15.04
CA GLN A 186 15.79 3.46 -15.50
C GLN A 186 16.23 2.02 -15.75
N LYS A 187 15.67 1.09 -14.97
CA LYS A 187 16.00 -0.32 -15.10
C LYS A 187 15.19 -0.96 -16.23
N THR A 188 15.85 -1.84 -16.97
CA THR A 188 15.17 -2.63 -17.99
C THR A 188 14.49 -3.82 -17.34
N PHE A 189 13.19 -3.94 -17.55
CA PHE A 189 12.40 -5.07 -17.07
C PHE A 189 11.46 -5.57 -18.19
N ASP A 190 11.50 -6.87 -18.46
CA ASP A 190 10.64 -7.50 -19.47
C ASP A 190 9.48 -8.23 -18.78
N PHE A 191 8.36 -7.54 -18.63
CA PHE A 191 7.17 -8.07 -18.01
C PHE A 191 6.58 -9.30 -18.71
N GLU A 192 6.88 -9.51 -19.99
CA GLU A 192 6.36 -10.66 -20.76
C GLU A 192 7.09 -11.97 -20.40
N GLN A 193 8.31 -11.90 -19.93
CA GLN A 193 9.09 -13.09 -19.57
C GLN A 193 8.74 -13.70 -18.22
N TYR A 194 8.08 -12.94 -17.33
CA TYR A 194 7.82 -13.38 -15.96
C TYR A 194 6.40 -13.92 -15.82
N PRO A 195 6.23 -15.16 -15.33
CA PRO A 195 4.90 -15.78 -15.22
C PRO A 195 4.08 -15.25 -14.03
N VAL A 196 4.75 -14.78 -12.98
CA VAL A 196 4.13 -14.34 -11.72
C VAL A 196 4.79 -13.04 -11.26
N PHE A 197 3.99 -12.12 -10.73
CA PHE A 197 4.45 -10.87 -10.16
C PHE A 197 4.15 -10.83 -8.67
N THR A 198 5.08 -10.29 -7.90
CA THR A 198 4.82 -9.88 -6.52
C THR A 198 3.88 -8.68 -6.55
N ARG A 199 2.79 -8.76 -5.81
CA ARG A 199 1.76 -7.72 -5.77
C ARG A 199 1.47 -7.32 -4.34
N VAL A 200 1.28 -6.01 -4.13
CA VAL A 200 0.71 -5.47 -2.91
C VAL A 200 -0.78 -5.75 -2.91
N TYR A 201 -1.23 -6.67 -2.07
CA TYR A 201 -2.62 -7.10 -2.08
C TYR A 201 -3.53 -6.08 -1.40
N GLY A 202 -4.56 -5.61 -2.14
CA GLY A 202 -5.53 -4.63 -1.64
C GLY A 202 -4.95 -3.26 -1.29
N GLY A 203 -3.72 -2.97 -1.71
CA GLY A 203 -3.04 -1.71 -1.42
C GLY A 203 -2.46 -1.60 -0.01
N PHE A 204 -2.47 -2.65 0.81
CA PHE A 204 -1.97 -2.61 2.19
C PHE A 204 -0.45 -2.71 2.25
N LEU A 205 0.22 -1.61 2.62
CA LEU A 205 1.68 -1.58 2.68
C LEU A 205 2.20 -0.46 3.61
N TRP A 206 3.47 -0.59 4.02
CA TRP A 206 4.29 0.49 4.56
C TRP A 206 5.42 0.80 3.59
N PHE A 207 5.76 2.08 3.39
CA PHE A 207 6.80 2.45 2.43
C PHE A 207 7.51 3.75 2.77
N LYS A 208 8.70 3.92 2.18
CA LYS A 208 9.37 5.20 2.07
C LYS A 208 8.85 5.93 0.83
N PRO A 209 8.41 7.20 0.92
CA PRO A 209 8.00 7.95 -0.27
C PRO A 209 9.05 7.99 -1.38
N SER A 210 10.34 7.99 -1.02
CA SER A 210 11.44 7.91 -1.98
C SER A 210 11.48 6.62 -2.79
N ALA A 211 10.95 5.51 -2.28
CA ALA A 211 10.86 4.26 -3.03
C ALA A 211 9.82 4.32 -4.17
N LEU A 212 8.83 5.19 -4.04
CA LEU A 212 7.77 5.39 -5.04
C LEU A 212 7.85 6.77 -5.71
N ILE A 213 9.04 7.40 -5.69
CA ILE A 213 9.22 8.77 -6.16
C ILE A 213 8.83 8.94 -7.63
N ARG A 214 8.99 7.91 -8.47
CA ARG A 214 8.56 7.92 -9.87
C ARG A 214 7.07 8.16 -10.02
N LEU A 215 6.26 7.57 -9.13
CA LEU A 215 4.82 7.81 -9.11
C LEU A 215 4.48 9.19 -8.54
N PHE A 216 5.22 9.65 -7.53
CA PHE A 216 4.89 10.88 -6.81
C PHE A 216 5.35 12.16 -7.51
N GLN A 217 6.40 12.11 -8.34
CA GLN A 217 6.93 13.28 -9.06
C GLN A 217 6.31 13.52 -10.43
N ASN A 218 5.66 12.53 -10.99
CA ASN A 218 4.88 12.79 -12.17
C ASN A 218 3.59 13.46 -11.72
N ASP A 219 3.27 14.63 -12.30
CA ASP A 219 1.92 15.23 -12.28
C ASP A 219 0.95 14.28 -13.02
N TYR A 220 0.92 13.06 -12.51
CA TYR A 220 0.45 11.90 -13.21
C TYR A 220 -1.07 11.94 -13.26
N GLN A 221 -1.55 12.58 -14.29
CA GLN A 221 -2.84 12.19 -14.85
C GLN A 221 -2.63 10.81 -15.47
N LEU A 222 -2.51 9.77 -14.61
CA LEU A 222 -2.73 8.42 -15.04
C LEU A 222 -3.96 8.45 -15.93
N SER A 223 -3.79 8.09 -17.20
CA SER A 223 -4.89 8.03 -18.15
C SER A 223 -6.06 7.33 -17.46
N ALA A 224 -7.18 7.97 -17.37
CA ALA A 224 -8.25 7.93 -16.39
C ALA A 224 -8.86 6.58 -15.98
N GLN A 225 -8.22 5.43 -16.13
CA GLN A 225 -8.78 4.12 -15.80
C GLN A 225 -7.74 3.02 -15.55
N ILE A 226 -6.64 3.31 -14.84
CA ILE A 226 -5.77 2.21 -14.43
C ILE A 226 -6.41 1.47 -13.26
N GLU A 227 -6.65 0.18 -13.42
CA GLU A 227 -7.13 -0.67 -12.33
C GLU A 227 -6.11 -0.63 -11.16
N SER A 228 -6.58 -0.53 -9.91
CA SER A 228 -5.72 -0.58 -8.69
C SER A 228 -4.71 -1.72 -8.74
N GLN A 229 -5.14 -2.86 -9.25
CA GLN A 229 -4.34 -4.07 -9.31
C GLN A 229 -3.10 -3.94 -10.22
N VAL A 230 -3.13 -3.08 -11.22
CA VAL A 230 -1.95 -2.78 -12.05
C VAL A 230 -0.91 -2.02 -11.24
N LEU A 231 -1.35 -0.96 -10.54
CA LEU A 231 -0.47 -0.19 -9.67
C LEU A 231 0.07 -1.03 -8.53
N GLU A 232 -0.79 -1.79 -7.83
CA GLU A 232 -0.39 -2.73 -6.78
C GLU A 232 0.68 -3.72 -7.26
N SER A 233 0.62 -4.14 -8.51
CA SER A 233 1.60 -5.05 -9.12
C SER A 233 2.90 -4.36 -9.49
N LEU A 234 2.89 -3.03 -9.68
CA LEU A 234 4.08 -2.25 -10.06
C LEU A 234 4.90 -1.77 -8.87
N LEU A 235 4.30 -1.57 -7.69
CA LEU A 235 4.96 -0.87 -6.57
C LEU A 235 6.31 -1.48 -6.19
N VAL A 236 6.41 -2.80 -6.13
CA VAL A 236 7.65 -3.50 -5.78
C VAL A 236 8.74 -3.24 -6.84
N TYR A 237 8.37 -3.26 -8.11
CA TYR A 237 9.32 -3.01 -9.21
C TYR A 237 9.74 -1.55 -9.29
N LEU A 238 8.85 -0.63 -8.95
CA LEU A 238 9.17 0.80 -8.88
C LEU A 238 10.15 1.11 -7.74
N ALA A 239 10.00 0.46 -6.58
CA ALA A 239 10.98 0.56 -5.51
C ALA A 239 12.34 0.00 -5.94
N TRP A 240 12.35 -1.14 -6.64
CA TRP A 240 13.56 -1.71 -7.22
C TRP A 240 14.21 -0.77 -8.25
N ASP A 241 13.44 -0.05 -9.08
CA ASP A 241 13.99 0.97 -10.00
C ASP A 241 14.73 2.09 -9.27
N GLN A 242 14.38 2.36 -8.02
CA GLN A 242 15.01 3.34 -7.15
C GLN A 242 16.11 2.73 -6.24
N ASP A 243 16.65 1.55 -6.59
CA ASP A 243 17.72 0.84 -5.86
C ASP A 243 17.33 0.37 -4.44
N TYR A 244 16.03 0.23 -4.18
CA TYR A 244 15.54 -0.46 -2.99
C TYR A 244 15.40 -1.97 -3.23
N ASP A 245 15.51 -2.74 -2.15
CA ASP A 245 15.31 -4.19 -2.13
C ASP A 245 13.88 -4.52 -1.73
#